data_58e29f8073a15fc9932e6728b7a6eb23
#
_entry.id   58e29f8073a15fc9932e6728b7a6eb23
#
_cell.length_a   1.000
_cell.length_b   1.000
_cell.length_c   1.000
_cell.angle_alpha   90.00
_cell.angle_beta   90.00
_cell.angle_gamma   90.00
#
_symmetry.space_group_name_H-M   'P 1'
#
loop_
_entity.id
_entity.type
_entity.pdbx_description
1 polymer ?
#
loop_
_entity_poly.entity_id
_entity_poly.type
_entity_poly.pdbx_seq_one_letter_code
_entity_poly.pdbx_strand_id
1 'polypeptide(L)'
;MSSWIENKKIITKVYNQLRKQSNGGFIAKHNWTCCNTCGWAEIPDAPNIVFYHMQDTDSAKIYNNIYLSWRGDAEKIISEFEKHNVQVEWDGSTSNKIKIMFN
;
A
#
# COMPACT_ATOMS: atom_id res chain seq x y z
N MET A 1 19.02 -4.29 7.52
CA MET A 1 17.56 -4.44 7.26
C MET A 1 16.77 -3.36 7.96
N SER A 2 15.78 -2.81 7.28
CA SER A 2 14.90 -1.81 7.88
C SER A 2 13.97 -2.48 8.90
N SER A 3 13.63 -1.77 9.97
CA SER A 3 12.62 -2.22 10.91
C SER A 3 11.23 -1.94 10.34
N TRP A 4 10.21 -2.65 10.84
CA TRP A 4 8.82 -2.36 10.46
C TRP A 4 8.44 -0.92 10.77
N ILE A 5 8.94 -0.37 11.88
CA ILE A 5 8.66 1.03 12.27
C ILE A 5 9.15 1.99 11.17
N GLU A 6 10.35 1.78 10.66
CA GLU A 6 10.91 2.59 9.58
C GLU A 6 10.16 2.39 8.27
N ASN A 7 9.82 1.15 7.95
CA ASN A 7 9.07 0.83 6.74
C ASN A 7 7.68 1.47 6.77
N LYS A 8 7.02 1.45 7.90
CA LYS A 8 5.72 2.09 8.08
C LYS A 8 5.80 3.60 7.89
N LYS A 9 6.90 4.23 8.29
CA LYS A 9 7.11 5.67 8.04
C LYS A 9 7.15 5.98 6.55
N ILE A 10 7.79 5.12 5.76
CA ILE A 10 7.83 5.28 4.30
C ILE A 10 6.41 5.18 3.74
N ILE A 11 5.66 4.17 4.14
CA ILE A 11 4.28 3.98 3.71
C ILE A 11 3.43 5.21 4.08
N THR A 12 3.60 5.72 5.29
CA THR A 12 2.87 6.91 5.76
C THR A 12 3.16 8.13 4.89
N LYS A 13 4.43 8.36 4.55
CA LYS A 13 4.81 9.47 3.66
C LYS A 13 4.18 9.33 2.29
N VAL A 14 4.22 8.13 1.71
CA VAL A 14 3.61 7.85 0.41
C VAL A 14 2.09 8.09 0.47
N TYR A 15 1.43 7.56 1.48
CA TYR A 15 -0.01 7.71 1.65
C TYR A 15 -0.42 9.18 1.78
N ASN A 16 0.34 9.96 2.54
CA ASN A 16 0.07 11.39 2.69
C ASN A 16 0.21 12.13 1.36
N GLN A 17 1.22 11.78 0.55
CA GLN A 17 1.41 12.37 -0.77
C GLN A 17 0.27 12.00 -1.73
N LEU A 18 -0.17 10.74 -1.71
CA LEU A 18 -1.28 10.29 -2.54
C LEU A 18 -2.57 11.06 -2.22
N ARG A 19 -2.86 11.23 -0.94
CA ARG A 19 -4.04 11.99 -0.49
C ARG A 19 -3.95 13.46 -0.91
N LYS A 20 -2.77 14.05 -0.74
CA LYS A 20 -2.53 15.46 -1.04
C LYS A 20 -2.62 15.76 -2.53
N GLN A 21 -1.99 14.94 -3.37
CA GLN A 21 -1.96 15.13 -4.82
C GLN A 21 -3.32 14.93 -5.46
N SER A 22 -4.16 14.09 -4.88
CA SER A 22 -5.48 13.79 -5.43
C SER A 22 -6.59 14.63 -4.79
N ASN A 23 -6.25 15.65 -4.00
CA ASN A 23 -7.21 16.49 -3.29
C ASN A 23 -8.22 15.70 -2.45
N GLY A 24 -7.70 14.67 -1.74
CA GLY A 24 -8.52 13.80 -0.92
C GLY A 24 -9.26 12.71 -1.70
N GLY A 25 -9.00 12.58 -3.01
CA GLY A 25 -9.62 11.55 -3.83
C GLY A 25 -9.01 10.16 -3.68
N PHE A 26 -7.92 10.04 -2.94
CA PHE A 26 -7.26 8.75 -2.69
C PHE A 26 -7.55 8.30 -1.26
N ILE A 27 -8.08 7.08 -1.12
CA ILE A 27 -8.28 6.47 0.20
C ILE A 27 -7.07 5.56 0.45
N ALA A 28 -6.32 5.83 1.51
CA ALA A 28 -5.14 5.07 1.88
C ALA A 28 -5.23 4.66 3.34
N LYS A 29 -5.15 3.36 3.62
CA LYS A 29 -5.36 2.80 4.95
C LYS A 29 -4.21 1.91 5.37
N HIS A 30 -3.83 2.04 6.65
CA HIS A 30 -2.86 1.19 7.31
C HIS A 30 -3.58 0.10 8.09
N ASN A 31 -3.09 -1.13 7.98
CA ASN A 31 -3.54 -2.23 8.85
C ASN A 31 -5.06 -2.38 8.87
N TRP A 32 -5.68 -2.24 7.70
CA TRP A 32 -7.12 -2.19 7.50
C TRP A 32 -7.72 -3.60 7.61
N THR A 33 -8.52 -3.84 8.63
CA THR A 33 -9.20 -5.11 8.91
C THR A 33 -8.23 -6.29 9.09
N CYS A 34 -8.77 -7.49 9.38
CA CYS A 34 -7.95 -8.68 9.66
C CYS A 34 -7.48 -9.38 8.39
N CYS A 35 -8.24 -9.28 7.30
CA CYS A 35 -7.93 -9.96 6.05
C CYS A 35 -8.45 -9.20 4.84
N ASN A 36 -8.04 -9.66 3.66
CA ASN A 36 -8.39 -9.02 2.40
C ASN A 36 -9.90 -9.00 2.14
N THR A 37 -10.58 -10.10 2.42
CA THR A 37 -12.03 -10.20 2.21
C THR A 37 -12.79 -9.16 3.04
N CYS A 38 -12.44 -9.05 4.33
CA CYS A 38 -13.05 -8.06 5.22
C CYS A 38 -12.75 -6.63 4.78
N GLY A 39 -11.51 -6.39 4.31
CA GLY A 39 -11.10 -5.07 3.83
C GLY A 39 -11.94 -4.61 2.65
N TRP A 40 -12.08 -5.46 1.65
CA TRP A 40 -12.86 -5.12 0.46
C TRP A 40 -14.35 -4.97 0.77
N ALA A 41 -14.88 -5.73 1.74
CA ALA A 41 -16.28 -5.63 2.14
C ALA A 41 -16.60 -4.29 2.83
N GLU A 42 -15.63 -3.67 3.48
CA GLU A 42 -15.81 -2.43 4.25
C GLU A 42 -15.39 -1.17 3.49
N ILE A 43 -14.76 -1.33 2.33
CA ILE A 43 -14.24 -0.19 1.58
C ILE A 43 -15.38 0.63 0.96
N PRO A 44 -15.34 1.96 1.09
CA PRO A 44 -16.31 2.81 0.41
C PRO A 44 -16.10 2.78 -1.11
N ASP A 45 -17.13 3.10 -1.86
CA ASP A 45 -17.09 3.18 -3.31
C ASP A 45 -16.27 4.40 -3.73
N ALA A 46 -14.98 4.20 -3.94
CA ALA A 46 -14.05 5.26 -4.32
C ALA A 46 -13.20 4.82 -5.52
N PRO A 47 -12.85 5.75 -6.43
CA PRO A 47 -12.09 5.39 -7.63
C PRO A 47 -10.64 5.03 -7.35
N ASN A 48 -10.03 5.56 -6.31
CA ASN A 48 -8.62 5.33 -5.98
C ASN A 48 -8.48 4.89 -4.52
N ILE A 49 -7.99 3.68 -4.32
CA ILE A 49 -7.89 3.06 -3.00
C ILE A 49 -6.56 2.29 -2.92
N VAL A 50 -5.88 2.39 -1.79
CA VAL A 50 -4.73 1.55 -1.47
C VAL A 50 -4.75 1.22 0.02
N PHE A 51 -4.54 -0.05 0.35
CA PHE A 51 -4.51 -0.47 1.74
C PHE A 51 -3.72 -1.76 1.93
N TYR A 52 -3.37 -2.05 3.16
CA TYR A 52 -2.90 -3.37 3.58
C TYR A 52 -3.62 -3.77 4.86
N HIS A 53 -3.73 -5.06 5.11
CA HIS A 53 -4.45 -5.58 6.27
C HIS A 53 -3.48 -6.17 7.31
N MET A 54 -4.03 -6.66 8.42
CA MET A 54 -3.21 -7.15 9.55
C MET A 54 -2.30 -8.31 9.19
N GLN A 55 -2.75 -9.22 8.31
CA GLN A 55 -1.92 -10.34 7.85
C GLN A 55 -0.72 -9.84 7.03
N ASP A 56 -0.90 -8.80 6.22
CA ASP A 56 0.20 -8.20 5.48
C ASP A 56 1.22 -7.57 6.43
N THR A 57 0.76 -6.92 7.50
CA THR A 57 1.64 -6.36 8.52
C THR A 57 2.50 -7.43 9.18
N ASP A 58 1.90 -8.55 9.54
CA ASP A 58 2.62 -9.66 10.16
C ASP A 58 3.68 -10.23 9.22
N SER A 59 3.34 -10.40 7.94
CA SER A 59 4.29 -10.84 6.92
C SER A 59 5.41 -9.83 6.71
N ALA A 60 5.10 -8.55 6.72
CA ALA A 60 6.07 -7.48 6.52
C ALA A 60 7.13 -7.45 7.62
N LYS A 61 6.76 -7.77 8.86
CA LYS A 61 7.70 -7.84 9.98
C LYS A 61 8.70 -8.99 9.84
N ILE A 62 8.30 -10.04 9.14
CA ILE A 62 9.13 -11.25 8.96
C ILE A 62 9.97 -11.16 7.68
N TYR A 63 9.35 -10.76 6.57
CA TYR A 63 9.95 -10.85 5.23
C TYR A 63 10.45 -9.53 4.68
N ASN A 64 10.25 -8.43 5.39
CA ASN A 64 10.66 -7.08 4.97
C ASN A 64 10.04 -6.64 3.63
N ASN A 65 8.86 -7.14 3.34
CA ASN A 65 8.07 -6.71 2.18
C ASN A 65 6.59 -6.69 2.54
N ILE A 66 5.78 -6.00 1.73
CA ILE A 66 4.36 -5.91 1.97
C ILE A 66 3.59 -5.93 0.65
N TYR A 67 2.44 -6.59 0.64
CA TYR A 67 1.51 -6.59 -0.49
C TYR A 67 0.42 -5.57 -0.25
N LEU A 68 0.22 -4.68 -1.20
CA LEU A 68 -0.81 -3.66 -1.14
C LEU A 68 -2.00 -4.03 -2.00
N SER A 69 -3.19 -4.01 -1.43
CA SER A 69 -4.44 -4.09 -2.18
C SER A 69 -4.77 -2.70 -2.70
N TRP A 70 -5.26 -2.60 -3.93
CA TRP A 70 -5.44 -1.29 -4.56
C TRP A 70 -6.54 -1.29 -5.61
N ARG A 71 -6.98 -0.08 -5.96
CA ARG A 71 -7.89 0.19 -7.06
C ARG A 71 -7.52 1.55 -7.63
N GLY A 72 -7.65 1.72 -8.94
CA GLY A 72 -7.44 3.01 -9.59
C GLY A 72 -6.06 3.14 -10.21
N ASP A 73 -5.31 4.16 -9.83
CA ASP A 73 -4.04 4.52 -10.45
C ASP A 73 -2.84 3.82 -9.79
N ALA A 74 -2.53 2.61 -10.27
CA ALA A 74 -1.39 1.83 -9.77
C ALA A 74 -0.05 2.53 -10.05
N GLU A 75 0.09 3.17 -11.20
CA GLU A 75 1.35 3.84 -11.57
C GLU A 75 1.68 4.96 -10.60
N LYS A 76 0.69 5.69 -10.14
CA LYS A 76 0.87 6.75 -9.16
C LYS A 76 1.34 6.20 -7.81
N ILE A 77 0.75 5.09 -7.37
CA ILE A 77 1.16 4.40 -6.15
C ILE A 77 2.62 3.96 -6.26
N ILE A 78 2.97 3.29 -7.36
CA ILE A 78 4.31 2.77 -7.61
C ILE A 78 5.32 3.92 -7.66
N SER A 79 5.02 4.98 -8.40
CA SER A 79 5.89 6.14 -8.55
C SER A 79 6.23 6.79 -7.21
N GLU A 80 5.25 6.94 -6.34
CA GLU A 80 5.48 7.53 -5.02
C GLU A 80 6.36 6.65 -4.15
N PHE A 81 6.19 5.32 -4.19
CA PHE A 81 7.05 4.41 -3.45
C PHE A 81 8.49 4.43 -3.99
N GLU A 82 8.66 4.48 -5.30
CA GLU A 82 9.98 4.48 -5.90
C GLU A 82 10.81 5.72 -5.52
N LYS A 83 10.17 6.83 -5.21
CA LYS A 83 10.85 8.04 -4.72
C LYS A 83 11.54 7.83 -3.37
N HIS A 84 11.18 6.80 -2.65
CA HIS A 84 11.77 6.48 -1.34
C HIS A 84 12.79 5.35 -1.40
N ASN A 85 13.30 5.03 -2.60
CA ASN A 85 14.33 4.01 -2.82
C ASN A 85 13.92 2.61 -2.37
N VAL A 86 12.63 2.30 -2.45
CA VAL A 86 12.13 0.94 -2.23
C VAL A 86 11.86 0.29 -3.57
N GLN A 87 12.00 -1.02 -3.62
CA GLN A 87 11.73 -1.81 -4.81
C GLN A 87 10.25 -2.14 -4.90
N VAL A 88 9.69 -2.07 -6.11
CA VAL A 88 8.27 -2.36 -6.33
C VAL A 88 8.17 -3.47 -7.36
N GLU A 89 7.38 -4.50 -7.07
CA GLU A 89 7.04 -5.56 -8.02
C GLU A 89 5.55 -5.57 -8.30
N TRP A 90 5.19 -5.49 -9.57
CA TRP A 90 3.81 -5.58 -10.04
C TRP A 90 3.83 -5.99 -11.50
N ASP A 91 2.98 -6.95 -11.86
CA ASP A 91 2.95 -7.52 -13.22
C ASP A 91 2.08 -6.74 -14.22
N GLY A 92 1.51 -5.62 -13.80
CA GLY A 92 0.64 -4.82 -14.66
C GLY A 92 -0.82 -5.26 -14.63
N SER A 93 -1.17 -6.30 -13.89
CA SER A 93 -2.53 -6.81 -13.81
C SER A 93 -3.35 -6.08 -12.75
N THR A 94 -4.58 -5.67 -13.10
CA THR A 94 -5.50 -5.04 -12.15
C THR A 94 -6.00 -6.00 -11.08
N SER A 95 -5.83 -7.30 -11.27
CA SER A 95 -6.26 -8.33 -10.31
C SER A 95 -5.18 -8.69 -9.30
N ASN A 96 -3.94 -8.21 -9.47
CA ASN A 96 -2.84 -8.56 -8.59
C ASN A 96 -2.42 -7.40 -7.70
N LYS A 97 -1.99 -7.75 -6.48
CA LYS A 97 -1.49 -6.77 -5.52
C LYS A 97 -0.14 -6.20 -5.93
N ILE A 98 0.16 -5.01 -5.45
CA ILE A 98 1.46 -4.38 -5.64
C ILE A 98 2.34 -4.78 -4.46
N LYS A 99 3.52 -5.33 -4.74
CA LYS A 99 4.47 -5.76 -3.71
C LYS A 99 5.54 -4.68 -3.51
N ILE A 100 5.70 -4.25 -2.28
CA ILE A 100 6.75 -3.29 -1.89
C ILE A 100 7.82 -4.05 -1.12
N MET A 101 9.07 -3.97 -1.59
CA MET A 101 10.20 -4.61 -0.94
C MET A 101 11.08 -3.54 -0.30
N PHE A 102 11.25 -3.64 1.02
CA PHE A 102 12.06 -2.69 1.77
C PHE A 102 13.52 -3.16 1.85
N ASN A 103 14.41 -2.21 1.98
CA ASN A 103 15.86 -2.50 2.07
C ASN A 103 16.30 -2.90 3.47
#